data_3f1e7b2c5bc4861d34f0437632820bbc
#
_entry.id   3f1e7b2c5bc4861d34f0437632820bbc
#
_cell.length_a   1.000
_cell.length_b   1.000
_cell.length_c   1.000
_cell.angle_alpha   90.00
_cell.angle_beta   90.00
_cell.angle_gamma   90.00
#
_symmetry.space_group_name_H-M   'P 1'
#
loop_
_entity.id
_entity.type
_entity.pdbx_description
1 polymer ?
#
loop_
_entity_poly.entity_id
_entity_poly.type
_entity_poly.pdbx_seq_one_letter_code
_entity_poly.pdbx_strand_id
1 'polypeptide(L)'
;MRISDFDAAEASLAAATTKAGDNADLLPRLASWKELLSFARGYADFRDQALADVAAGNEYDTPAGKVAIVESTGDKFAFRSQGRTVRRSPDTIPILVLEAIVTDWLDDRPANLLYVGAHHFTKDARDFDAARSAWEEATAQGADASLLMPLFDDPAVPLP
;
A
#
# COMPACT_ATOMS: atom_id res chain seq x y z
N MET A 1 -12.74 -1.38 -4.03
CA MET A 1 -13.06 -0.89 -2.66
C MET A 1 -11.90 0.01 -2.27
N ARG A 2 -12.08 1.34 -2.32
CA ARG A 2 -11.05 2.24 -1.78
C ARG A 2 -11.00 1.99 -0.28
N ILE A 3 -9.88 1.53 0.26
CA ILE A 3 -9.62 1.59 1.69
C ILE A 3 -9.23 3.05 2.01
N SER A 4 -10.14 3.97 1.70
CA SER A 4 -10.07 5.35 2.17
C SER A 4 -10.84 5.54 3.48
N ASP A 5 -11.49 4.48 3.95
CA ASP A 5 -12.22 4.47 5.21
C ASP A 5 -11.69 3.33 6.10
N PHE A 6 -10.44 3.51 6.53
CA PHE A 6 -9.78 2.59 7.45
C PHE A 6 -10.56 2.45 8.76
N ASP A 7 -11.20 3.53 9.23
CA ASP A 7 -11.94 3.51 10.50
C ASP A 7 -13.21 2.65 10.38
N ALA A 8 -13.91 2.72 9.25
CA ALA A 8 -15.06 1.84 8.99
C ALA A 8 -14.63 0.37 8.81
N ALA A 9 -13.48 0.13 8.17
CA ALA A 9 -12.93 -1.21 8.03
C ALA A 9 -12.53 -1.80 9.39
N GLU A 10 -11.87 -1.03 10.25
CA GLU A 10 -11.52 -1.43 11.62
C GLU A 10 -12.77 -1.70 12.47
N ALA A 11 -13.78 -0.84 12.41
CA ALA A 11 -15.05 -1.04 13.11
C ALA A 11 -15.76 -2.32 12.65
N SER A 12 -15.77 -2.59 11.35
CA SER A 12 -16.34 -3.82 10.78
C SER A 12 -15.60 -5.07 11.23
N LEU A 13 -14.27 -5.00 11.27
CA LEU A 13 -13.43 -6.09 11.71
C LEU A 13 -13.59 -6.37 13.22
N ALA A 14 -13.70 -5.32 14.04
CA ALA A 14 -13.96 -5.42 15.47
C ALA A 14 -15.33 -6.07 15.73
N ALA A 15 -16.36 -5.66 14.98
CA ALA A 15 -17.69 -6.27 15.06
C ALA A 15 -17.67 -7.75 14.64
N ALA A 16 -16.94 -8.10 13.58
CA ALA A 16 -16.76 -9.48 13.14
C ALA A 16 -16.04 -10.32 14.19
N THR A 17 -15.00 -9.78 14.83
CA THR A 17 -14.26 -10.44 15.91
C THR A 17 -15.18 -10.71 17.12
N THR A 18 -15.96 -9.73 17.52
CA THR A 18 -16.94 -9.91 18.61
C THR A 18 -17.96 -10.99 18.28
N LYS A 19 -18.46 -11.01 17.03
CA LYS A 19 -19.44 -12.00 16.57
C LYS A 19 -18.84 -13.42 16.45
N ALA A 20 -17.55 -13.53 16.12
CA ALA A 20 -16.85 -14.80 16.04
C ALA A 20 -16.71 -15.47 17.41
N GLY A 21 -16.66 -14.70 18.51
CA GLY A 21 -16.46 -15.23 19.86
C GLY A 21 -15.19 -16.11 19.93
N ASP A 22 -15.34 -17.32 20.43
CA ASP A 22 -14.25 -18.30 20.56
C ASP A 22 -14.14 -19.26 19.35
N ASN A 23 -14.68 -18.89 18.20
CA ASN A 23 -14.63 -19.74 17.00
C ASN A 23 -13.19 -19.87 16.47
N ALA A 24 -12.60 -21.06 16.70
CA ALA A 24 -11.20 -21.34 16.39
C ALA A 24 -10.86 -21.25 14.89
N ASP A 25 -11.83 -21.42 13.99
CA ASP A 25 -11.61 -21.34 12.54
C ASP A 25 -11.64 -19.88 12.04
N LEU A 26 -12.39 -18.99 12.71
CA LEU A 26 -12.54 -17.61 12.31
C LEU A 26 -11.46 -16.69 12.89
N LEU A 27 -10.99 -16.96 14.10
CA LEU A 27 -10.03 -16.09 14.79
C LEU A 27 -8.72 -15.90 14.03
N PRO A 28 -8.08 -16.95 13.47
CA PRO A 28 -6.85 -16.78 12.67
C PRO A 28 -7.09 -15.93 11.41
N ARG A 29 -8.23 -16.13 10.74
CA ARG A 29 -8.60 -15.35 9.55
C ARG A 29 -8.78 -13.86 9.89
N LEU A 30 -9.49 -13.56 10.98
CA LEU A 30 -9.68 -12.19 11.44
C LEU A 30 -8.36 -11.55 11.87
N ALA A 31 -7.41 -12.32 12.43
CA ALA A 31 -6.07 -11.83 12.73
C ALA A 31 -5.33 -11.44 11.45
N SER A 32 -5.38 -12.25 10.40
CA SER A 32 -4.78 -11.94 9.09
C SER A 32 -5.36 -10.65 8.48
N TRP A 33 -6.68 -10.49 8.50
CA TRP A 33 -7.33 -9.27 8.01
C TRP A 33 -6.99 -8.03 8.84
N LYS A 34 -6.84 -8.19 10.17
CA LYS A 34 -6.41 -7.09 11.05
C LYS A 34 -5.00 -6.65 10.75
N GLU A 35 -4.12 -7.60 10.53
CA GLU A 35 -2.72 -7.35 10.18
C GLU A 35 -2.61 -6.65 8.82
N LEU A 36 -3.32 -7.15 7.80
CA LEU A 36 -3.40 -6.50 6.49
C LEU A 36 -3.85 -5.04 6.61
N LEU A 37 -4.91 -4.79 7.39
CA LEU A 37 -5.46 -3.45 7.56
C LEU A 37 -4.46 -2.50 8.23
N SER A 38 -3.70 -3.00 9.22
CA SER A 38 -2.63 -2.26 9.89
C SER A 38 -1.53 -1.84 8.91
N PHE A 39 -1.05 -2.77 8.07
CA PHE A 39 -0.03 -2.47 7.07
C PHE A 39 -0.56 -1.56 5.95
N ALA A 40 -1.80 -1.75 5.51
CA ALA A 40 -2.40 -0.89 4.48
C ALA A 40 -2.57 0.57 4.97
N ARG A 41 -2.98 0.76 6.23
CA ARG A 41 -3.03 2.08 6.89
C ARG A 41 -1.62 2.68 7.00
N GLY A 42 -0.65 1.91 7.46
CA GLY A 42 0.74 2.36 7.56
C GLY A 42 1.33 2.77 6.21
N TYR A 43 1.02 2.04 5.13
CA TYR A 43 1.40 2.48 3.77
C TYR A 43 0.78 3.83 3.39
N ALA A 44 -0.49 4.05 3.74
CA ALA A 44 -1.14 5.35 3.48
C ALA A 44 -0.46 6.48 4.25
N ASP A 45 -0.06 6.25 5.50
CA ASP A 45 0.69 7.22 6.30
C ASP A 45 2.08 7.50 5.70
N PHE A 46 2.79 6.48 5.22
CA PHE A 46 4.08 6.64 4.52
C PHE A 46 3.92 7.40 3.21
N ARG A 47 2.86 7.13 2.44
CA ARG A 47 2.54 7.88 1.23
C ARG A 47 2.38 9.37 1.52
N ASP A 48 1.65 9.72 2.55
CA ASP A 48 1.38 11.11 2.89
C ASP A 48 2.66 11.82 3.36
N GLN A 49 3.52 11.11 4.10
CA GLN A 49 4.85 11.61 4.49
C GLN A 49 5.78 11.75 3.27
N ALA A 50 5.86 10.75 2.41
CA ALA A 50 6.67 10.79 1.20
C ALA A 50 6.28 11.97 0.29
N LEU A 51 4.97 12.22 0.14
CA LEU A 51 4.47 13.38 -0.62
C LEU A 51 4.81 14.72 0.04
N ALA A 52 4.85 14.77 1.37
CA ALA A 52 5.25 15.98 2.10
C ALA A 52 6.76 16.26 1.97
N ASP A 53 7.57 15.21 1.89
CA ASP A 53 9.03 15.30 1.85
C ASP A 53 9.58 15.44 0.42
N VAL A 54 8.80 15.07 -0.62
CA VAL A 54 9.27 15.12 -1.99
C VAL A 54 9.58 16.54 -2.45
N ALA A 55 10.78 16.75 -2.97
CA ALA A 55 11.25 18.06 -3.40
C ALA A 55 11.17 18.23 -4.94
N ALA A 56 11.00 19.49 -5.38
CA ALA A 56 11.18 19.84 -6.79
C ALA A 56 12.61 19.49 -7.23
N GLY A 57 12.75 18.89 -8.41
CA GLY A 57 14.02 18.43 -8.95
C GLY A 57 14.29 16.93 -8.73
N ASN A 58 13.57 16.25 -7.84
CA ASN A 58 13.68 14.80 -7.70
C ASN A 58 13.19 14.11 -8.98
N GLU A 59 13.87 13.02 -9.34
CA GLU A 59 13.53 12.18 -10.49
C GLU A 59 13.27 10.75 -10.04
N TYR A 60 12.24 10.14 -10.62
CA TYR A 60 11.80 8.78 -10.30
C TYR A 60 11.66 7.95 -11.58
N ASP A 61 12.08 6.70 -11.53
CA ASP A 61 11.82 5.73 -12.59
C ASP A 61 10.45 5.09 -12.39
N THR A 62 9.63 5.10 -13.43
CA THR A 62 8.33 4.43 -13.45
C THR A 62 8.26 3.47 -14.64
N PRO A 63 7.36 2.48 -14.66
CA PRO A 63 7.15 1.63 -15.82
C PRO A 63 6.81 2.40 -17.11
N ALA A 64 6.27 3.63 -16.98
CA ALA A 64 5.95 4.52 -18.08
C ALA A 64 7.11 5.45 -18.49
N GLY A 65 8.28 5.33 -17.85
CA GLY A 65 9.46 6.16 -18.06
C GLY A 65 9.76 7.11 -16.90
N LYS A 66 10.78 7.94 -17.08
CA LYS A 66 11.22 8.89 -16.03
C LYS A 66 10.20 9.99 -15.78
N VAL A 67 10.03 10.32 -14.52
CA VAL A 67 9.19 11.41 -14.02
C VAL A 67 10.05 12.32 -13.16
N ALA A 68 10.07 13.62 -13.49
CA ALA A 68 10.75 14.64 -12.70
C ALA A 68 9.73 15.52 -11.97
N ILE A 69 9.90 15.72 -10.68
CA ILE A 69 9.03 16.58 -9.88
C ILE A 69 9.39 18.03 -10.18
N VAL A 70 8.40 18.82 -10.56
CA VAL A 70 8.55 20.25 -10.90
C VAL A 70 8.10 21.15 -9.75
N GLU A 71 7.04 20.74 -9.05
CA GLU A 71 6.45 21.47 -7.93
C GLU A 71 5.79 20.47 -6.97
N SER A 72 6.06 20.63 -5.68
CA SER A 72 5.37 19.90 -4.62
C SER A 72 5.14 20.89 -3.48
N THR A 73 3.91 21.37 -3.36
CA THR A 73 3.49 22.31 -2.32
C THR A 73 2.08 21.96 -1.90
N GLY A 74 1.89 21.59 -0.65
CA GLY A 74 0.60 21.40 0.00
C GLY A 74 -0.54 20.85 -0.88
N ASP A 75 -1.20 21.73 -1.61
CA ASP A 75 -2.34 21.44 -2.48
C ASP A 75 -1.98 21.25 -3.97
N LYS A 76 -0.70 21.44 -4.35
CA LYS A 76 -0.25 21.43 -5.75
C LYS A 76 0.90 20.46 -5.94
N PHE A 77 0.72 19.60 -6.92
CA PHE A 77 1.72 18.65 -7.36
C PHE A 77 1.90 18.77 -8.88
N ALA A 78 3.10 19.02 -9.33
CA ALA A 78 3.42 19.07 -10.76
C ALA A 78 4.63 18.18 -11.06
N PHE A 79 4.52 17.38 -12.09
CA PHE A 79 5.61 16.53 -12.56
C PHE A 79 5.73 16.59 -14.09
N ARG A 80 6.94 16.35 -14.58
CA ARG A 80 7.23 16.22 -16.00
C ARG A 80 7.39 14.77 -16.36
N SER A 81 6.66 14.32 -17.35
CA SER A 81 6.78 13.00 -17.95
C SER A 81 6.73 13.12 -19.46
N GLN A 82 7.61 12.43 -20.17
CA GLN A 82 7.69 12.45 -21.64
C GLN A 82 7.71 13.87 -22.23
N GLY A 83 8.45 14.80 -21.61
CA GLY A 83 8.57 16.19 -22.03
C GLY A 83 7.36 17.07 -21.73
N ARG A 84 6.30 16.57 -21.09
CA ARG A 84 5.10 17.35 -20.74
C ARG A 84 5.00 17.54 -19.24
N THR A 85 4.65 18.76 -18.81
CA THR A 85 4.35 19.04 -17.40
C THR A 85 2.87 18.80 -17.13
N VAL A 86 2.60 17.95 -16.16
CA VAL A 86 1.25 17.60 -15.68
C VAL A 86 1.08 18.15 -14.28
N ARG A 87 -0.04 18.84 -14.03
CA ARG A 87 -0.41 19.34 -12.69
C ARG A 87 -1.57 18.54 -12.15
N ARG A 88 -1.48 18.21 -10.87
CA ARG A 88 -2.49 17.42 -10.14
C ARG A 88 -2.66 17.95 -8.70
N SER A 89 -3.79 17.66 -8.09
CA SER A 89 -3.91 17.63 -6.64
C SER A 89 -3.33 16.31 -6.09
N PRO A 90 -2.87 16.26 -4.84
CA PRO A 90 -2.25 15.07 -4.26
C PRO A 90 -3.09 13.79 -4.38
N ASP A 91 -4.42 13.91 -4.26
CA ASP A 91 -5.39 12.82 -4.39
C ASP A 91 -5.60 12.31 -5.83
N THR A 92 -5.11 13.03 -6.84
CA THR A 92 -5.24 12.67 -8.25
C THR A 92 -3.91 12.35 -8.94
N ILE A 93 -2.83 12.21 -8.17
CA ILE A 93 -1.53 11.76 -8.68
C ILE A 93 -1.69 10.36 -9.27
N PRO A 94 -1.16 10.10 -10.49
CA PRO A 94 -1.19 8.75 -11.06
C PRO A 94 -0.50 7.73 -10.15
N ILE A 95 -1.13 6.57 -9.97
CA ILE A 95 -0.66 5.54 -9.05
C ILE A 95 0.80 5.14 -9.26
N LEU A 96 1.26 5.01 -10.51
CA LEU A 96 2.65 4.65 -10.83
C LEU A 96 3.66 5.71 -10.37
N VAL A 97 3.28 7.00 -10.41
CA VAL A 97 4.13 8.09 -9.91
C VAL A 97 4.18 8.06 -8.39
N LEU A 98 3.03 7.84 -7.77
CA LEU A 98 2.92 7.75 -6.33
C LEU A 98 3.70 6.54 -5.77
N GLU A 99 3.55 5.37 -6.37
CA GLU A 99 4.29 4.17 -6.00
C GLU A 99 5.80 4.38 -6.11
N ALA A 100 6.29 5.03 -7.19
CA ALA A 100 7.71 5.32 -7.35
C ALA A 100 8.25 6.28 -6.27
N ILE A 101 7.48 7.32 -5.90
CA ILE A 101 7.85 8.25 -4.82
C ILE A 101 7.92 7.51 -3.48
N VAL A 102 6.91 6.71 -3.16
CA VAL A 102 6.86 5.98 -1.89
C VAL A 102 7.96 4.92 -1.82
N THR A 103 8.23 4.22 -2.90
CA THR A 103 9.29 3.20 -2.96
C THR A 103 10.67 3.82 -2.74
N ASP A 104 10.95 4.98 -3.34
CA ASP A 104 12.22 5.69 -3.14
C ASP A 104 12.34 6.26 -1.71
N TRP A 105 11.22 6.71 -1.15
CA TRP A 105 11.17 7.26 0.22
C TRP A 105 11.34 6.17 1.30
N LEU A 106 10.81 4.96 1.05
CA LEU A 106 10.99 3.81 1.92
C LEU A 106 12.44 3.31 1.79
N ASP A 107 13.11 3.14 2.93
CA ASP A 107 14.42 2.49 2.94
C ASP A 107 14.30 0.96 2.67
N ASP A 108 15.46 0.31 2.44
CA ASP A 108 15.56 -1.12 2.10
C ASP A 108 15.31 -2.07 3.30
N ARG A 109 14.62 -1.61 4.35
CA ARG A 109 14.29 -2.48 5.48
C ARG A 109 13.26 -3.54 5.08
N PRO A 110 13.50 -4.82 5.42
CA PRO A 110 12.58 -5.91 5.09
C PRO A 110 11.13 -5.68 5.54
N ALA A 111 10.95 -5.01 6.70
CA ALA A 111 9.63 -4.67 7.21
C ALA A 111 8.84 -3.73 6.28
N ASN A 112 9.51 -2.91 5.48
CA ASN A 112 8.83 -2.01 4.54
C ASN A 112 8.15 -2.76 3.41
N LEU A 113 8.64 -3.94 3.04
CA LEU A 113 8.01 -4.82 2.05
C LEU A 113 6.63 -5.35 2.50
N LEU A 114 6.38 -5.42 3.82
CA LEU A 114 5.05 -5.79 4.34
C LEU A 114 4.01 -4.73 3.99
N TYR A 115 4.36 -3.45 4.11
CA TYR A 115 3.50 -2.32 3.73
C TYR A 115 3.28 -2.25 2.23
N VAL A 116 4.33 -2.44 1.44
CA VAL A 116 4.27 -2.45 -0.04
C VAL A 116 3.34 -3.59 -0.51
N GLY A 117 3.50 -4.79 0.02
CA GLY A 117 2.64 -5.93 -0.29
C GLY A 117 1.18 -5.67 0.11
N ALA A 118 0.93 -5.06 1.28
CA ALA A 118 -0.42 -4.70 1.71
C ALA A 118 -1.07 -3.67 0.78
N HIS A 119 -0.31 -2.69 0.27
CA HIS A 119 -0.78 -1.76 -0.74
C HIS A 119 -1.18 -2.49 -2.03
N HIS A 120 -0.32 -3.34 -2.58
CA HIS A 120 -0.61 -4.12 -3.78
C HIS A 120 -1.84 -5.02 -3.63
N PHE A 121 -2.02 -5.61 -2.46
CA PHE A 121 -3.16 -6.45 -2.14
C PHE A 121 -4.48 -5.68 -2.06
N THR A 122 -4.45 -4.41 -1.63
CA THR A 122 -5.64 -3.62 -1.29
C THR A 122 -5.99 -2.52 -2.29
N LYS A 123 -5.08 -2.12 -3.19
CA LYS A 123 -5.33 -1.09 -4.20
C LYS A 123 -6.47 -1.46 -5.15
N ASP A 124 -7.09 -0.48 -5.82
CA ASP A 124 -8.26 -0.70 -6.67
C ASP A 124 -8.02 -1.72 -7.80
N ALA A 125 -6.89 -1.61 -8.49
CA ALA A 125 -6.40 -2.64 -9.43
C ALA A 125 -5.45 -3.56 -8.67
N ARG A 126 -6.00 -4.50 -7.91
CA ARG A 126 -5.22 -5.42 -7.09
C ARG A 126 -4.15 -6.14 -7.90
N ASP A 127 -2.98 -6.24 -7.31
CA ASP A 127 -1.84 -6.94 -7.88
C ASP A 127 -1.35 -8.00 -6.88
N PHE A 128 -2.03 -9.13 -6.91
CA PHE A 128 -1.75 -10.24 -5.98
C PHE A 128 -0.37 -10.85 -6.19
N ASP A 129 0.14 -10.84 -7.43
CA ASP A 129 1.48 -11.35 -7.71
C ASP A 129 2.55 -10.43 -7.10
N ALA A 130 2.41 -9.11 -7.25
CA ALA A 130 3.31 -8.15 -6.62
C ALA A 130 3.20 -8.20 -5.09
N ALA A 131 1.99 -8.34 -4.53
CA ALA A 131 1.79 -8.48 -3.09
C ALA A 131 2.49 -9.75 -2.55
N ARG A 132 2.32 -10.88 -3.21
CA ARG A 132 2.95 -12.16 -2.84
C ARG A 132 4.47 -12.05 -2.91
N SER A 133 5.01 -11.53 -4.00
CA SER A 133 6.45 -11.34 -4.19
C SER A 133 7.05 -10.47 -3.09
N ALA A 134 6.41 -9.36 -2.72
CA ALA A 134 6.88 -8.47 -1.66
C ALA A 134 6.90 -9.19 -0.30
N TRP A 135 5.87 -9.98 0.06
CA TRP A 135 5.81 -10.68 1.34
C TRP A 135 6.76 -11.89 1.39
N GLU A 136 6.98 -12.59 0.28
CA GLU A 136 7.98 -13.65 0.17
C GLU A 136 9.40 -13.09 0.35
N GLU A 137 9.69 -11.96 -0.28
CA GLU A 137 10.96 -11.27 -0.14
C GLU A 137 11.17 -10.74 1.29
N ALA A 138 10.15 -10.11 1.90
CA ALA A 138 10.17 -9.71 3.30
C ALA A 138 10.54 -10.86 4.22
N THR A 139 9.91 -12.02 4.01
CA THR A 139 10.16 -13.24 4.80
C THR A 139 11.58 -13.76 4.58
N ALA A 140 12.06 -13.79 3.34
CA ALA A 140 13.41 -14.22 3.02
C ALA A 140 14.49 -13.33 3.68
N GLN A 141 14.16 -12.08 3.93
CA GLN A 141 15.02 -11.10 4.61
C GLN A 141 14.78 -11.03 6.14
N GLY A 142 13.92 -11.88 6.69
CA GLY A 142 13.69 -12.03 8.14
C GLY A 142 12.54 -11.21 8.73
N ALA A 143 11.68 -10.58 7.92
CA ALA A 143 10.42 -10.01 8.39
C ALA A 143 9.32 -11.09 8.48
N ASP A 144 8.35 -10.91 9.37
CA ASP A 144 7.28 -11.89 9.60
C ASP A 144 6.02 -11.55 8.78
N ALA A 145 5.80 -12.29 7.68
CA ALA A 145 4.58 -12.21 6.87
C ALA A 145 3.61 -13.38 7.13
N SER A 146 3.80 -14.16 8.19
CA SER A 146 3.04 -15.39 8.45
C SER A 146 1.52 -15.19 8.56
N LEU A 147 1.08 -14.03 9.05
CA LEU A 147 -0.34 -13.67 9.11
C LEU A 147 -0.89 -13.15 7.77
N LEU A 148 -0.04 -12.69 6.86
CA LEU A 148 -0.45 -12.12 5.57
C LEU A 148 -0.59 -13.18 4.48
N MET A 149 0.32 -14.16 4.43
CA MET A 149 0.34 -15.19 3.39
C MET A 149 -0.97 -16.00 3.28
N PRO A 150 -1.67 -16.36 4.39
CA PRO A 150 -2.94 -17.08 4.32
C PRO A 150 -4.08 -16.31 3.63
N LEU A 151 -3.95 -14.98 3.46
CA LEU A 151 -4.97 -14.17 2.79
C LEU A 151 -5.16 -14.54 1.32
N PHE A 152 -4.14 -15.09 0.66
CA PHE A 152 -4.25 -15.53 -0.73
C PHE A 152 -5.17 -16.74 -0.91
N ASP A 153 -5.40 -17.51 0.16
CA ASP A 153 -6.27 -18.69 0.17
C ASP A 153 -7.62 -18.39 0.84
N ASP A 154 -7.84 -17.14 1.30
CA ASP A 154 -9.09 -16.76 1.97
C ASP A 154 -10.24 -16.66 0.95
N PRO A 155 -11.34 -17.42 1.12
CA PRO A 155 -12.47 -17.41 0.19
C PRO A 155 -13.20 -16.06 0.11
N ALA A 156 -12.94 -15.13 1.03
CA ALA A 156 -13.47 -13.76 0.95
C ALA A 156 -12.66 -12.87 -0.01
N VAL A 157 -11.47 -13.32 -0.45
CA VAL A 157 -10.65 -12.62 -1.44
C VAL A 157 -11.11 -13.08 -2.82
N PRO A 158 -11.71 -12.20 -3.65
CA PRO A 158 -12.04 -12.56 -5.02
C PRO A 158 -10.72 -12.75 -5.78
N LEU A 159 -10.44 -13.98 -6.14
CA LEU A 159 -9.36 -14.29 -7.09
C LEU A 159 -9.70 -13.71 -8.46
N PRO A 160 -8.69 -13.27 -9.24
CA PRO A 160 -8.89 -12.73 -10.58
C PRO A 160 -9.45 -13.78 -11.56
#